data_f177fb1f3b5d99a2fcb9b1904f6c7bfd
#
_entry.id   f177fb1f3b5d99a2fcb9b1904f6c7bfd
#
_cell.length_a   1.000
_cell.length_b   1.000
_cell.length_c   1.000
_cell.angle_alpha   90.00
_cell.angle_beta   90.00
_cell.angle_gamma   90.00
#
_symmetry.space_group_name_H-M   'P 1'
#
loop_
_entity.id
_entity.type
_entity.pdbx_description
1 polymer ?
#
loop_
_entity_poly.entity_id
_entity_poly.type
_entity_poly.pdbx_seq_one_letter_code
_entity_poly.pdbx_strand_id
1 'polypeptide(L)'
;MIKLENWTEVTKGLYRYVIAANCCYEIQIMYHAKDTDILTANASLYIVGDWTSVDNDSKFFERELLLNGPLVACLEKAVEDEEEMRG
;
A
#
# COMPACT_ATOMS: atom_id res chain seq x y z
N MET A 1 2.49 10.82 -11.15
CA MET A 1 2.65 10.67 -9.68
C MET A 1 1.38 10.09 -9.08
N ILE A 2 1.51 9.06 -8.25
CA ILE A 2 0.36 8.46 -7.58
C ILE A 2 -0.01 9.34 -6.38
N LYS A 3 -1.26 9.79 -6.34
CA LYS A 3 -1.76 10.60 -5.24
C LYS A 3 -2.71 9.75 -4.39
N LEU A 4 -2.91 10.12 -3.14
CA LEU A 4 -3.82 9.40 -2.25
C LEU A 4 -5.22 9.24 -2.88
N GLU A 5 -5.67 10.22 -3.63
CA GLU A 5 -6.97 10.16 -4.31
C GLU A 5 -7.07 9.05 -5.35
N ASN A 6 -5.93 8.50 -5.80
CA ASN A 6 -5.91 7.37 -6.73
C ASN A 6 -6.07 6.03 -6.01
N TRP A 7 -6.01 6.05 -4.69
CA TRP A 7 -6.13 4.85 -3.87
C TRP A 7 -7.58 4.66 -3.43
N THR A 8 -7.96 3.42 -3.22
CA THR A 8 -9.29 3.08 -2.71
C THR A 8 -9.21 2.88 -1.20
N GLU A 9 -10.02 3.60 -0.46
CA GLU A 9 -10.14 3.37 0.98
C GLU A 9 -11.01 2.14 1.20
N VAL A 10 -10.40 1.04 1.64
CA VAL A 10 -11.09 -0.24 1.83
C VAL A 10 -11.88 -0.23 3.14
N THR A 11 -11.22 0.24 4.20
CA THR A 11 -11.83 0.51 5.48
C THR A 11 -11.17 1.77 6.02
N LYS A 12 -11.70 2.31 7.09
CA LYS A 12 -11.13 3.53 7.66
C LYS A 12 -9.65 3.37 7.95
N GLY A 13 -8.83 4.20 7.31
CA GLY A 13 -7.40 4.21 7.51
C GLY A 13 -6.63 3.18 6.70
N LEU A 14 -7.30 2.36 5.91
CA LEU A 14 -6.64 1.36 5.06
C LEU A 14 -6.91 1.66 3.60
N TYR A 15 -5.86 1.94 2.85
CA TYR A 15 -5.94 2.28 1.43
C TYR A 15 -5.27 1.20 0.59
N ARG A 16 -5.81 0.98 -0.61
CA ARG A 16 -5.29 -0.03 -1.52
C ARG A 16 -5.14 0.55 -2.93
N TYR A 17 -4.05 0.19 -3.58
CA TYR A 17 -3.79 0.55 -4.97
C TYR A 17 -3.39 -0.71 -5.73
N VAL A 18 -4.28 -1.17 -6.62
CA VAL A 18 -4.05 -2.42 -7.37
C VAL A 18 -3.13 -2.15 -8.54
N ILE A 19 -2.06 -2.93 -8.66
CA ILE A 19 -1.08 -2.80 -9.74
C ILE A 19 -1.13 -3.98 -10.71
N ALA A 20 -1.70 -5.09 -10.29
CA ALA A 20 -1.88 -6.27 -11.14
C ALA A 20 -3.02 -7.11 -10.55
N ALA A 21 -3.45 -8.11 -11.28
CA ALA A 21 -4.57 -8.96 -10.84
C ALA A 21 -4.34 -9.62 -9.49
N ASN A 22 -3.08 -9.87 -9.15
CA ASN A 22 -2.72 -10.58 -7.93
C ASN A 22 -1.72 -9.80 -7.07
N CYS A 23 -1.63 -8.50 -7.27
CA CYS A 23 -0.68 -7.69 -6.52
C CYS A 23 -1.20 -6.27 -6.32
N CYS A 24 -1.06 -5.76 -5.11
CA CYS A 24 -1.47 -4.40 -4.81
C CYS A 24 -0.57 -3.82 -3.73
N TYR A 25 -0.60 -2.49 -3.63
CA TYR A 25 -0.03 -1.79 -2.48
C TYR A 25 -1.11 -1.52 -1.47
N GLU A 26 -0.76 -1.56 -0.20
CA GLU A 26 -1.65 -1.16 0.88
C GLU A 26 -0.95 -0.16 1.78
N ILE A 27 -1.67 0.86 2.19
CA ILE A 27 -1.20 1.82 3.18
C ILE A 27 -2.14 1.77 4.36
N GLN A 28 -1.57 1.53 5.55
CA GLN A 28 -2.30 1.57 6.79
C GLN A 28 -1.91 2.83 7.55
N ILE A 29 -2.90 3.69 7.82
CA ILE A 29 -2.67 4.85 8.67
C ILE A 29 -2.58 4.36 10.11
N MET A 30 -1.45 4.63 10.73
CA MET A 30 -1.21 4.21 12.11
C MET A 30 -1.62 5.29 13.10
N TYR A 31 -1.35 6.53 12.77
CA TYR A 31 -1.69 7.66 13.63
C TYR A 31 -1.76 8.94 12.82
N HIS A 32 -2.81 9.71 13.06
CA HIS A 32 -2.98 11.01 12.43
C HIS A 32 -3.27 12.05 13.52
N ALA A 33 -2.34 12.96 13.72
CA ALA A 33 -2.51 14.01 14.71
C ALA A 33 -3.67 14.92 14.32
N LYS A 34 -4.48 15.30 15.31
CA LYS A 34 -5.62 16.19 15.10
C LYS A 34 -5.16 17.51 14.50
N ASP A 35 -5.95 18.00 13.55
CA ASP A 35 -5.73 19.29 12.88
C ASP A 35 -4.43 19.39 12.08
N THR A 36 -3.89 18.26 11.68
CA THR A 36 -2.72 18.23 10.78
C THR A 36 -3.12 17.67 9.42
N ASP A 37 -2.30 17.96 8.41
CA ASP A 37 -2.50 17.43 7.07
C ASP A 37 -2.36 15.90 7.11
N ILE A 38 -3.27 15.19 6.44
CA ILE A 38 -3.24 13.73 6.37
C ILE A 38 -1.90 13.22 5.81
N LEU A 39 -1.26 13.99 4.93
CA LEU A 39 0.02 13.60 4.35
C LEU A 39 1.14 13.48 5.38
N THR A 40 0.96 14.07 6.57
CA THR A 40 1.93 13.97 7.67
C THR A 40 1.59 12.85 8.63
N ALA A 41 0.46 12.15 8.42
CA ALA A 41 0.07 11.03 9.29
C ALA A 41 1.12 9.92 9.24
N ASN A 42 1.33 9.27 10.38
CA ASN A 42 2.22 8.12 10.42
C ASN A 42 1.52 6.92 9.78
N ALA A 43 2.18 6.29 8.82
CA ALA A 43 1.60 5.22 8.03
C ALA A 43 2.61 4.13 7.74
N SER A 44 2.11 2.98 7.33
CA SER A 44 2.94 1.87 6.87
C SER A 44 2.51 1.48 5.47
N LEU A 45 3.49 1.30 4.59
CA LEU A 45 3.25 0.88 3.21
C LEU A 45 3.64 -0.59 3.09
N TYR A 46 2.74 -1.37 2.50
CA TYR A 46 2.97 -2.78 2.23
C TYR A 46 2.76 -3.08 0.75
N ILE A 47 3.48 -4.08 0.26
CA ILE A 47 3.12 -4.72 -1.00
C ILE A 47 2.47 -6.05 -0.65
N VAL A 48 1.33 -6.35 -1.28
CA VAL A 48 0.56 -7.56 -1.00
C VAL A 48 0.42 -8.36 -2.27
N GLY A 49 0.89 -9.59 -2.24
CA GLY A 49 0.75 -10.52 -3.35
C GLY A 49 -0.21 -11.65 -3.00
N ASP A 50 -0.95 -12.10 -3.99
CA ASP A 50 -1.87 -13.23 -3.84
C ASP A 50 -1.25 -14.42 -4.57
N TRP A 51 -0.89 -15.44 -3.82
CA TRP A 51 -0.28 -16.64 -4.36
C TRP A 51 -1.27 -17.80 -4.29
N THR A 52 -1.55 -18.39 -5.44
CA THR A 52 -2.36 -19.60 -5.47
C THR A 52 -1.39 -20.78 -5.47
N SER A 53 -1.55 -21.68 -4.51
CA SER A 53 -0.69 -22.85 -4.44
C SER A 53 -0.95 -23.77 -5.64
N VAL A 54 -0.03 -24.68 -5.86
CA VAL A 54 -0.16 -25.65 -6.93
C VAL A 54 -1.44 -26.48 -6.78
N ASP A 55 -1.88 -26.65 -5.55
CA ASP A 55 -3.08 -27.44 -5.24
C ASP A 55 -4.37 -26.69 -5.45
N ASN A 56 -4.30 -25.40 -5.73
CA ASN A 56 -5.43 -24.51 -5.97
C ASN A 56 -6.40 -24.36 -4.79
N ASP A 57 -6.14 -25.02 -3.70
CA ASP A 57 -7.02 -24.95 -2.54
C ASP A 57 -6.55 -23.93 -1.50
N SER A 58 -5.34 -23.43 -1.66
CA SER A 58 -4.75 -22.50 -0.72
C SER A 58 -4.36 -21.22 -1.41
N LYS A 59 -4.79 -20.11 -0.88
CA LYS A 59 -4.32 -18.80 -1.31
C LYS A 59 -3.42 -18.26 -0.22
N PHE A 60 -2.23 -17.87 -0.61
CA PHE A 60 -1.28 -17.26 0.31
C PHE A 60 -1.17 -15.79 -0.01
N PHE A 61 -1.33 -14.98 1.02
CA PHE A 61 -1.12 -13.55 0.90
C PHE A 61 0.23 -13.24 1.51
N GLU A 62 1.16 -12.81 0.68
CA GLU A 62 2.41 -12.26 1.18
C GLU A 62 2.24 -10.77 1.34
N ARG A 63 2.57 -10.30 2.52
CA ARG A 63 2.49 -8.90 2.86
C ARG A 63 3.85 -8.47 3.36
N GLU A 64 4.51 -7.63 2.57
CA GLU A 64 5.85 -7.17 2.90
C GLU A 64 5.82 -5.67 3.20
N LEU A 65 6.38 -5.31 4.34
CA LEU A 65 6.50 -3.90 4.71
C LEU A 65 7.59 -3.24 3.87
N LEU A 66 7.22 -2.19 3.16
CA LEU A 66 8.17 -1.44 2.34
C LEU A 66 8.68 -0.19 3.03
N LEU A 67 7.81 0.47 3.79
CA LEU A 67 8.19 1.71 4.46
C LEU A 67 7.23 2.00 5.61
N ASN A 68 7.78 2.51 6.70
CA ASN A 68 7.00 3.04 7.81
C ASN A 68 7.44 4.48 8.03
N GLY A 69 6.52 5.42 7.86
CA GLY A 69 6.85 6.83 7.97
C GLY A 69 5.65 7.70 7.62
N PRO A 70 5.86 8.99 7.32
CA PRO A 70 4.74 9.84 6.96
C PRO A 70 4.07 9.38 5.68
N LEU A 71 2.76 9.61 5.58
CA LEU A 71 1.97 9.16 4.43
C LEU A 71 2.57 9.62 3.10
N VAL A 72 3.05 10.87 3.03
CA VAL A 72 3.66 11.39 1.81
C VAL A 72 4.84 10.53 1.37
N ALA A 73 5.67 10.10 2.32
CA ALA A 73 6.82 9.24 2.01
C ALA A 73 6.37 7.86 1.53
N CYS A 74 5.28 7.33 2.11
CA CYS A 74 4.72 6.06 1.67
C CYS A 74 4.22 6.15 0.23
N LEU A 75 3.54 7.23 -0.12
CA LEU A 75 3.06 7.45 -1.49
C LEU A 75 4.22 7.54 -2.47
N GLU A 76 5.27 8.26 -2.11
CA GLU A 76 6.46 8.38 -2.95
C GLU A 76 7.16 7.04 -3.13
N LYS A 77 7.26 6.27 -2.05
CA LYS A 77 7.88 4.94 -2.10
C LYS A 77 7.10 3.99 -2.99
N ALA A 78 5.78 4.06 -2.95
CA ALA A 78 4.94 3.22 -3.81
C ALA A 78 5.17 3.54 -5.29
N VAL A 79 5.28 4.81 -5.64
CA VAL A 79 5.58 5.22 -7.01
C VAL A 79 6.93 4.69 -7.45
N GLU A 80 7.93 4.86 -6.62
CA GLU A 80 9.29 4.42 -6.90
C GLU A 80 9.36 2.91 -7.09
N ASP A 81 8.69 2.17 -6.19
CA ASP A 81 8.67 0.71 -6.26
C ASP A 81 7.96 0.22 -7.53
N GLU A 82 6.84 0.84 -7.88
CA GLU A 82 6.11 0.48 -9.10
C GLU A 82 6.95 0.74 -10.35
N GLU A 83 7.67 1.86 -10.39
CA GLU A 83 8.54 2.18 -11.52
C GLU A 83 9.65 1.14 -11.67
N GLU A 84 10.22 0.70 -10.57
CA GLU A 84 11.24 -0.34 -10.59
C GLU A 84 10.68 -1.67 -11.13
N MET A 85 9.45 -2.00 -10.76
CA MET A 85 8.82 -3.22 -11.22
C MET A 85 8.52 -3.20 -12.72
N ARG A 86 8.25 -2.03 -13.27
CA ARG A 86 8.01 -1.88 -14.70
C ARG A 86 9.28 -1.95 -15.52
N GLY A 87 10.36 -1.54 -14.88
CA GLY A 87 11.64 -1.35 -15.49
C GLY A 87 12.24 -2.53 -16.09
#